data_771674ebe72fa1102e6d66d318a18ad7
#
_entry.id   771674ebe72fa1102e6d66d318a18ad7
#
_cell.length_a   1.000
_cell.length_b   1.000
_cell.length_c   1.000
_cell.angle_alpha   90.00
_cell.angle_beta   90.00
_cell.angle_gamma   90.00
#
_symmetry.space_group_name_H-M   'P 1'
#
loop_
_entity.id
_entity.type
_entity.pdbx_description
1 polymer ?
#
loop_
_entity_poly.entity_id
_entity_poly.type
_entity_poly.pdbx_seq_one_letter_code
_entity_poly.pdbx_strand_id
1 'polypeptide(L)'
;MLRRTFLAVVASGVVALPAFAQDAKTLNIGFISTESSSNLKNAWQPVIDDLSKTLGVPVKPFFASDYAGIIEGMRFNKVQIAWFGNKSAMEAVDRANGEVFASVIDKDGNPGYWSLLIVRKDSDLKSVEDVIRRGRDLSYGAGDPNSTSGTAVPGYYLWAANKVEPKALFKAVRISNHETNLLSVLNKQVDVAVNNTENFERYRINTGKNAYDEVRVLWKSPLIPADPLVYRKDLSPEMKKKIQTFFVNYGKGANAAREKETLAALTYQGFRPSSDAQLVPIRQIELAKEKTRIETDTTLAAADKEKKLADVTRRLADLDKAAAATTQQ
;
A
#
# COMPACT_ATOMS: atom_id res chain seq x y z
N MET A 1 28.85 -62.74 -42.72
CA MET A 1 27.53 -62.67 -42.13
C MET A 1 27.50 -61.34 -41.26
N LEU A 2 26.95 -60.29 -41.86
CA LEU A 2 26.78 -58.97 -41.15
C LEU A 2 25.38 -58.91 -40.47
N ARG A 3 25.36 -58.85 -39.18
CA ARG A 3 24.13 -58.54 -38.40
C ARG A 3 23.98 -57.01 -38.30
N ARG A 4 22.95 -56.45 -38.97
CA ARG A 4 22.50 -55.05 -38.82
C ARG A 4 21.56 -54.95 -37.61
N THR A 5 22.01 -54.23 -36.58
CA THR A 5 21.16 -53.87 -35.42
C THR A 5 20.45 -52.57 -35.73
N PHE A 6 19.12 -52.59 -35.79
CA PHE A 6 18.26 -51.40 -35.88
C PHE A 6 18.07 -50.83 -34.47
N LEU A 7 18.54 -49.59 -34.21
CA LEU A 7 18.17 -48.83 -33.03
C LEU A 7 16.86 -48.09 -33.35
N ALA A 8 15.78 -48.44 -32.66
CA ALA A 8 14.54 -47.69 -32.64
C ALA A 8 14.65 -46.55 -31.62
N VAL A 9 14.67 -45.31 -32.07
CA VAL A 9 14.57 -44.11 -31.20
C VAL A 9 13.08 -43.89 -30.89
N VAL A 10 12.69 -44.17 -29.64
CA VAL A 10 11.37 -43.81 -29.12
C VAL A 10 11.43 -42.35 -28.67
N ALA A 11 10.85 -41.44 -29.45
CA ALA A 11 10.64 -40.04 -29.08
C ALA A 11 9.48 -39.97 -28.11
N SER A 12 9.75 -39.87 -26.79
CA SER A 12 8.74 -39.62 -25.75
C SER A 12 8.34 -38.14 -25.80
N GLY A 13 7.25 -37.83 -26.47
CA GLY A 13 6.63 -36.50 -26.43
C GLY A 13 6.10 -36.23 -25.01
N VAL A 14 6.73 -35.31 -24.29
CA VAL A 14 6.20 -34.78 -23.02
C VAL A 14 5.03 -33.87 -23.39
N VAL A 15 3.80 -34.38 -23.23
CA VAL A 15 2.59 -33.56 -23.30
C VAL A 15 2.55 -32.75 -22.00
N ALA A 16 2.92 -31.46 -22.06
CA ALA A 16 2.70 -30.51 -20.96
C ALA A 16 1.19 -30.30 -20.83
N LEU A 17 0.58 -30.98 -19.86
CA LEU A 17 -0.80 -30.68 -19.45
C LEU A 17 -0.82 -29.27 -18.86
N PRO A 18 -1.80 -28.41 -19.25
CA PRO A 18 -1.98 -27.14 -18.60
C PRO A 18 -2.27 -27.39 -17.11
N ALA A 19 -1.45 -26.84 -16.23
CA ALA A 19 -1.73 -26.83 -14.80
C ALA A 19 -3.02 -26.03 -14.61
N PHE A 20 -4.14 -26.68 -14.46
CA PHE A 20 -5.38 -26.04 -14.01
C PHE A 20 -5.11 -25.48 -12.62
N ALA A 21 -5.17 -24.15 -12.48
CA ALA A 21 -5.15 -23.48 -11.19
C ALA A 21 -6.29 -24.07 -10.37
N GLN A 22 -5.96 -24.84 -9.33
CA GLN A 22 -6.94 -25.43 -8.43
C GLN A 22 -7.44 -24.30 -7.54
N ASP A 23 -8.69 -23.88 -7.72
CA ASP A 23 -9.31 -22.90 -6.84
C ASP A 23 -9.14 -23.34 -5.38
N ALA A 24 -8.59 -22.48 -4.56
CA ALA A 24 -8.30 -22.81 -3.17
C ALA A 24 -9.58 -23.11 -2.42
N LYS A 25 -9.61 -24.18 -1.62
CA LYS A 25 -10.75 -24.51 -0.74
C LYS A 25 -11.07 -23.40 0.28
N THR A 26 -10.13 -22.52 0.55
CA THR A 26 -10.25 -21.36 1.44
C THR A 26 -9.36 -20.26 0.88
N LEU A 27 -9.84 -19.02 0.84
CA LEU A 27 -9.06 -17.83 0.50
C LEU A 27 -8.74 -17.04 1.77
N ASN A 28 -7.59 -16.38 1.80
CA ASN A 28 -7.25 -15.44 2.84
C ASN A 28 -7.19 -14.03 2.25
N ILE A 29 -7.81 -13.07 2.96
CA ILE A 29 -7.71 -11.65 2.64
C ILE A 29 -6.83 -10.95 3.68
N GLY A 30 -5.73 -10.34 3.23
CA GLY A 30 -4.76 -9.64 4.06
C GLY A 30 -5.08 -8.16 4.20
N PHE A 31 -4.72 -7.60 5.35
CA PHE A 31 -4.90 -6.18 5.66
C PHE A 31 -3.60 -5.62 6.20
N ILE A 32 -3.08 -4.55 5.58
CA ILE A 32 -1.91 -3.84 6.12
C ILE A 32 -2.25 -3.23 7.48
N SER A 33 -1.29 -3.27 8.39
CA SER A 33 -1.45 -2.90 9.82
C SER A 33 -1.48 -1.38 10.04
N THR A 34 -2.47 -0.68 9.48
CA THR A 34 -2.65 0.77 9.64
C THR A 34 -3.11 1.16 11.06
N GLU A 35 -3.80 0.25 11.71
CA GLU A 35 -4.35 0.32 13.07
C GLU A 35 -4.30 -1.08 13.73
N SER A 36 -4.88 -1.23 14.91
CA SER A 36 -4.93 -2.52 15.60
C SER A 36 -5.66 -3.58 14.78
N SER A 37 -5.19 -4.84 14.84
CA SER A 37 -5.85 -5.96 14.16
C SER A 37 -7.31 -6.14 14.58
N SER A 38 -7.65 -5.77 15.82
CA SER A 38 -9.03 -5.81 16.33
C SER A 38 -9.91 -4.81 15.60
N ASN A 39 -9.45 -3.55 15.44
CA ASN A 39 -10.18 -2.51 14.74
C ASN A 39 -10.37 -2.87 13.26
N LEU A 40 -9.29 -3.32 12.59
CA LEU A 40 -9.35 -3.78 11.20
C LEU A 40 -10.34 -4.95 11.03
N LYS A 41 -10.26 -5.95 11.92
CA LYS A 41 -11.18 -7.10 11.89
C LYS A 41 -12.64 -6.67 12.02
N ASN A 42 -12.95 -5.85 13.02
CA ASN A 42 -14.31 -5.40 13.26
C ASN A 42 -14.88 -4.64 12.06
N ALA A 43 -14.07 -3.76 11.44
CA ALA A 43 -14.50 -2.95 10.31
C ALA A 43 -14.69 -3.78 9.03
N TRP A 44 -13.81 -4.76 8.75
CA TRP A 44 -13.84 -5.54 7.52
C TRP A 44 -14.65 -6.83 7.59
N GLN A 45 -14.98 -7.33 8.78
CA GLN A 45 -15.68 -8.63 8.94
C GLN A 45 -16.97 -8.73 8.12
N PRO A 46 -17.85 -7.70 8.06
CA PRO A 46 -19.06 -7.79 7.24
C PRO A 46 -18.75 -7.97 5.74
N VAL A 47 -17.74 -7.29 5.22
CA VAL A 47 -17.31 -7.46 3.82
C VAL A 47 -16.76 -8.84 3.56
N ILE A 48 -15.98 -9.40 4.51
CA ILE A 48 -15.40 -10.74 4.43
C ILE A 48 -16.50 -11.81 4.41
N ASP A 49 -17.51 -11.67 5.27
CA ASP A 49 -18.64 -12.58 5.34
C ASP A 49 -19.46 -12.58 4.04
N ASP A 50 -19.71 -11.40 3.47
CA ASP A 50 -20.43 -11.25 2.21
C ASP A 50 -19.60 -11.78 1.02
N LEU A 51 -18.29 -11.55 1.02
CA LEU A 51 -17.38 -12.09 0.01
C LEU A 51 -17.38 -13.62 0.06
N SER A 52 -17.31 -14.21 1.26
CA SER A 52 -17.38 -15.67 1.46
C SER A 52 -18.67 -16.26 0.87
N LYS A 53 -19.81 -15.64 1.16
CA LYS A 53 -21.12 -16.05 0.61
C LYS A 53 -21.14 -15.96 -0.91
N THR A 54 -20.63 -14.87 -1.47
CA THR A 54 -20.64 -14.61 -2.92
C THR A 54 -19.73 -15.60 -3.68
N LEU A 55 -18.57 -15.91 -3.12
CA LEU A 55 -17.62 -16.81 -3.75
C LEU A 55 -17.97 -18.30 -3.54
N GLY A 56 -18.80 -18.62 -2.55
CA GLY A 56 -19.13 -20.00 -2.19
C GLY A 56 -17.96 -20.76 -1.54
N VAL A 57 -16.91 -20.04 -1.10
CA VAL A 57 -15.76 -20.59 -0.38
C VAL A 57 -15.46 -19.75 0.87
N PRO A 58 -14.95 -20.33 1.96
CA PRO A 58 -14.56 -19.56 3.13
C PRO A 58 -13.49 -18.53 2.79
N VAL A 59 -13.71 -17.27 3.17
CA VAL A 59 -12.70 -16.20 3.14
C VAL A 59 -12.32 -15.87 4.57
N LYS A 60 -11.03 -15.87 4.91
CA LYS A 60 -10.53 -15.63 6.27
C LYS A 60 -9.65 -14.39 6.28
N PRO A 61 -9.76 -13.52 7.30
CA PRO A 61 -8.85 -12.40 7.44
C PRO A 61 -7.45 -12.88 7.83
N PHE A 62 -6.44 -12.21 7.30
CA PHE A 62 -5.04 -12.42 7.63
C PHE A 62 -4.43 -11.09 8.09
N PHE A 63 -3.88 -11.08 9.29
CA PHE A 63 -3.23 -9.92 9.89
C PHE A 63 -1.77 -10.24 10.16
N ALA A 64 -0.93 -9.21 10.10
CA ALA A 64 0.49 -9.26 10.44
C ALA A 64 0.85 -8.04 11.30
N SER A 65 1.99 -8.08 11.97
CA SER A 65 2.49 -6.97 12.80
C SER A 65 2.88 -5.74 11.99
N ASP A 66 3.22 -5.94 10.71
CA ASP A 66 3.70 -4.93 9.79
C ASP A 66 3.20 -5.20 8.36
N TYR A 67 3.45 -4.24 7.46
CA TYR A 67 3.03 -4.34 6.06
C TYR A 67 3.80 -5.43 5.30
N ALA A 68 5.07 -5.64 5.66
CA ALA A 68 5.89 -6.68 5.03
C ALA A 68 5.30 -8.07 5.22
N GLY A 69 4.71 -8.36 6.39
CA GLY A 69 4.05 -9.63 6.66
C GLY A 69 2.89 -9.95 5.72
N ILE A 70 2.13 -8.94 5.27
CA ILE A 70 1.07 -9.13 4.27
C ILE A 70 1.65 -9.37 2.88
N ILE A 71 2.70 -8.61 2.50
CA ILE A 71 3.39 -8.78 1.21
C ILE A 71 3.99 -10.20 1.12
N GLU A 72 4.72 -10.63 2.16
CA GLU A 72 5.31 -11.98 2.20
C GLU A 72 4.22 -13.06 2.30
N GLY A 73 3.13 -12.80 3.04
CA GLY A 73 1.95 -13.67 3.05
C GLY A 73 1.41 -13.91 1.64
N MET A 74 1.30 -12.87 0.82
CA MET A 74 0.92 -12.99 -0.59
C MET A 74 1.99 -13.71 -1.41
N ARG A 75 3.26 -13.39 -1.25
CA ARG A 75 4.38 -14.04 -1.95
C ARG A 75 4.38 -15.56 -1.76
N PHE A 76 4.15 -16.01 -0.53
CA PHE A 76 4.14 -17.43 -0.18
C PHE A 76 2.75 -18.08 -0.27
N ASN A 77 1.80 -17.46 -1.00
CA ASN A 77 0.44 -17.96 -1.21
C ASN A 77 -0.33 -18.24 0.09
N LYS A 78 -0.05 -17.50 1.16
CA LYS A 78 -0.84 -17.49 2.40
C LYS A 78 -1.96 -16.44 2.37
N VAL A 79 -1.84 -15.46 1.46
CA VAL A 79 -2.79 -14.39 1.22
C VAL A 79 -3.09 -14.35 -0.27
N GLN A 80 -4.36 -14.46 -0.67
CA GLN A 80 -4.77 -14.47 -2.07
C GLN A 80 -5.38 -13.13 -2.50
N ILE A 81 -5.93 -12.37 -1.56
CA ILE A 81 -6.50 -11.04 -1.76
C ILE A 81 -5.91 -10.14 -0.68
N ALA A 82 -5.65 -8.87 -0.95
CA ALA A 82 -5.24 -7.94 0.10
C ALA A 82 -5.68 -6.49 -0.19
N TRP A 83 -5.94 -5.75 0.89
CA TRP A 83 -5.99 -4.31 0.89
C TRP A 83 -4.59 -3.79 1.24
N PHE A 84 -4.07 -2.92 0.37
CA PHE A 84 -2.74 -2.34 0.47
C PHE A 84 -2.80 -0.82 0.32
N GLY A 85 -1.76 -0.11 0.78
CA GLY A 85 -1.44 1.22 0.28
C GLY A 85 -0.66 1.12 -1.05
N ASN A 86 -0.53 2.22 -1.80
CA ASN A 86 0.09 2.18 -3.12
C ASN A 86 1.55 1.66 -3.09
N LYS A 87 2.36 2.01 -2.07
CA LYS A 87 3.73 1.49 -1.95
C LYS A 87 3.75 -0.01 -1.68
N SER A 88 2.98 -0.50 -0.72
CA SER A 88 2.92 -1.93 -0.42
C SER A 88 2.30 -2.75 -1.55
N ALA A 89 1.34 -2.18 -2.30
CA ALA A 89 0.81 -2.80 -3.52
C ALA A 89 1.86 -2.90 -4.61
N MET A 90 2.67 -1.86 -4.82
CA MET A 90 3.81 -1.89 -5.74
C MET A 90 4.75 -3.07 -5.41
N GLU A 91 5.13 -3.21 -4.14
CA GLU A 91 5.95 -4.33 -3.68
C GLU A 91 5.26 -5.69 -3.91
N ALA A 92 3.95 -5.78 -3.68
CA ALA A 92 3.18 -7.00 -3.91
C ALA A 92 3.10 -7.37 -5.40
N VAL A 93 2.92 -6.39 -6.29
CA VAL A 93 2.92 -6.60 -7.75
C VAL A 93 4.30 -7.04 -8.26
N ASP A 94 5.37 -6.42 -7.76
CA ASP A 94 6.72 -6.64 -8.27
C ASP A 94 7.34 -7.95 -7.77
N ARG A 95 7.03 -8.39 -6.54
CA ARG A 95 7.72 -9.53 -5.92
C ARG A 95 6.83 -10.58 -5.24
N ALA A 96 5.51 -10.36 -5.19
CA ALA A 96 4.58 -11.28 -4.51
C ALA A 96 3.46 -11.81 -5.43
N ASN A 97 3.65 -11.75 -6.75
CA ASN A 97 2.68 -12.22 -7.73
C ASN A 97 1.31 -11.52 -7.64
N GLY A 98 1.28 -10.26 -7.18
CA GLY A 98 0.08 -9.45 -7.05
C GLY A 98 -0.33 -8.76 -8.35
N GLU A 99 -1.62 -8.43 -8.47
CA GLU A 99 -2.22 -7.65 -9.55
C GLU A 99 -3.32 -6.76 -8.96
N VAL A 100 -3.25 -5.46 -9.20
CA VAL A 100 -4.28 -4.51 -8.77
C VAL A 100 -5.55 -4.72 -9.58
N PHE A 101 -6.70 -4.85 -8.92
CA PHE A 101 -7.98 -5.06 -9.59
C PHE A 101 -9.03 -4.01 -9.25
N ALA A 102 -8.91 -3.33 -8.13
CA ALA A 102 -9.83 -2.29 -7.69
C ALA A 102 -9.10 -1.28 -6.79
N SER A 103 -9.73 -0.12 -6.56
CA SER A 103 -9.35 0.83 -5.52
C SER A 103 -10.58 1.27 -4.72
N VAL A 104 -10.36 1.70 -3.49
CA VAL A 104 -11.41 2.27 -2.66
C VAL A 104 -11.89 3.61 -3.23
N ILE A 105 -13.13 3.99 -2.89
CA ILE A 105 -13.67 5.33 -3.10
C ILE A 105 -13.85 5.91 -1.70
N ASP A 106 -13.17 7.00 -1.41
CA ASP A 106 -13.28 7.73 -0.13
C ASP A 106 -14.73 8.13 0.17
N LYS A 107 -15.07 8.29 1.46
CA LYS A 107 -16.44 8.63 1.91
C LYS A 107 -16.99 9.92 1.30
N ASP A 108 -16.12 10.86 0.95
CA ASP A 108 -16.48 12.15 0.36
C ASP A 108 -16.34 12.14 -1.18
N GLY A 109 -16.03 10.97 -1.78
CA GLY A 109 -15.81 10.80 -3.21
C GLY A 109 -14.48 11.35 -3.71
N ASN A 110 -13.54 11.69 -2.81
CA ASN A 110 -12.22 12.14 -3.20
C ASN A 110 -11.47 11.06 -3.98
N PRO A 111 -10.62 11.43 -4.97
CA PRO A 111 -9.83 10.47 -5.73
C PRO A 111 -8.67 9.86 -4.93
N GLY A 112 -8.49 10.27 -3.67
CA GLY A 112 -7.42 9.82 -2.80
C GLY A 112 -7.41 10.52 -1.45
N TYR A 113 -6.27 10.49 -0.79
CA TYR A 113 -6.05 10.98 0.56
C TYR A 113 -4.70 11.70 0.68
N TRP A 114 -4.33 12.15 1.90
CA TRP A 114 -3.12 12.96 2.11
C TRP A 114 -2.31 12.45 3.30
N SER A 115 -0.99 12.47 3.14
CA SER A 115 -0.05 12.35 4.25
C SER A 115 0.03 13.66 5.03
N LEU A 116 0.19 13.55 6.32
CA LEU A 116 0.22 14.66 7.27
C LEU A 116 1.46 14.57 8.16
N LEU A 117 2.07 15.70 8.49
CA LEU A 117 2.99 15.83 9.63
C LEU A 117 2.23 16.49 10.77
N ILE A 118 2.19 15.85 11.91
CA ILE A 118 1.38 16.27 13.05
C ILE A 118 2.18 16.46 14.33
N VAL A 119 1.73 17.41 15.13
CA VAL A 119 2.17 17.63 16.51
C VAL A 119 0.93 17.81 17.39
N ARG A 120 1.07 17.74 18.71
CA ARG A 120 -0.05 18.09 19.62
C ARG A 120 -0.55 19.51 19.37
N LYS A 121 -1.83 19.74 19.63
CA LYS A 121 -2.47 21.07 19.44
C LYS A 121 -1.81 22.18 20.24
N ASP A 122 -1.40 21.86 21.46
CA ASP A 122 -0.74 22.79 22.40
C ASP A 122 0.79 22.88 22.21
N SER A 123 1.37 22.18 21.22
CA SER A 123 2.80 22.26 20.92
C SER A 123 3.22 23.69 20.53
N ASP A 124 4.43 24.07 20.90
CA ASP A 124 5.09 25.30 20.49
C ASP A 124 5.64 25.24 19.04
N LEU A 125 5.72 24.04 18.45
CA LEU A 125 6.05 23.86 17.04
C LEU A 125 4.89 24.34 16.16
N LYS A 126 5.17 25.29 15.24
CA LYS A 126 4.15 25.93 14.39
C LYS A 126 4.34 25.62 12.90
N SER A 127 5.53 25.20 12.52
CA SER A 127 5.88 24.97 11.11
C SER A 127 6.87 23.81 10.93
N VAL A 128 7.08 23.39 9.69
CA VAL A 128 8.12 22.41 9.34
C VAL A 128 9.52 22.94 9.65
N GLU A 129 9.76 24.23 9.47
CA GLU A 129 11.02 24.89 9.78
C GLU A 129 11.34 24.81 11.27
N ASP A 130 10.34 24.95 12.15
CA ASP A 130 10.52 24.77 13.61
C ASP A 130 10.97 23.33 13.92
N VAL A 131 10.34 22.35 13.27
CA VAL A 131 10.71 20.92 13.42
C VAL A 131 12.14 20.68 12.97
N ILE A 132 12.53 21.20 11.80
CA ILE A 132 13.88 21.02 11.26
C ILE A 132 14.93 21.68 12.16
N ARG A 133 14.67 22.92 12.59
CA ARG A 133 15.60 23.66 13.46
C ARG A 133 15.83 22.95 14.80
N ARG A 134 14.80 22.34 15.36
CA ARG A 134 14.83 21.72 16.69
C ARG A 134 14.95 20.20 16.67
N GLY A 135 15.10 19.59 15.52
CA GLY A 135 15.02 18.14 15.35
C GLY A 135 15.87 17.33 16.32
N ARG A 136 17.07 17.85 16.69
CA ARG A 136 17.99 17.21 17.66
C ARG A 136 17.40 17.03 19.07
N ASP A 137 16.36 17.81 19.41
CA ASP A 137 15.68 17.74 20.69
C ASP A 137 14.37 16.95 20.62
N LEU A 138 13.90 16.64 19.39
CA LEU A 138 12.58 16.08 19.13
C LEU A 138 12.66 14.57 18.83
N SER A 139 11.62 13.86 19.27
CA SER A 139 11.33 12.48 18.88
C SER A 139 10.30 12.43 17.74
N TYR A 140 10.52 11.53 16.79
CA TYR A 140 9.72 11.40 15.58
C TYR A 140 9.06 10.03 15.45
N GLY A 141 7.74 10.00 15.25
CA GLY A 141 6.95 8.84 14.88
C GLY A 141 6.93 8.67 13.37
N ALA A 142 7.77 7.79 12.84
CA ALA A 142 7.79 7.41 11.43
C ALA A 142 6.73 6.33 11.13
N GLY A 143 6.31 6.22 9.88
CA GLY A 143 5.43 5.14 9.42
C GLY A 143 6.18 3.85 9.11
N ASP A 144 5.41 2.77 8.87
CA ASP A 144 5.95 1.51 8.35
C ASP A 144 6.77 1.75 7.08
N PRO A 145 7.92 1.08 6.88
CA PRO A 145 8.77 1.24 5.70
C PRO A 145 8.05 1.02 4.35
N ASN A 146 6.99 0.20 4.32
CA ASN A 146 6.16 -0.06 3.15
C ASN A 146 4.90 0.81 3.07
N SER A 147 4.75 1.79 3.98
CA SER A 147 3.63 2.72 3.96
C SER A 147 3.83 3.81 2.91
N THR A 148 2.78 4.10 2.15
CA THR A 148 2.73 5.22 1.18
C THR A 148 2.77 6.56 1.92
N SER A 149 1.76 6.83 2.75
CA SER A 149 1.61 8.09 3.48
C SER A 149 2.49 8.21 4.72
N GLY A 150 2.95 7.08 5.27
CA GLY A 150 3.82 7.08 6.47
C GLY A 150 5.31 7.16 6.15
N THR A 151 5.73 6.82 4.92
CA THR A 151 7.15 6.73 4.59
C THR A 151 7.51 7.23 3.19
N ALA A 152 6.90 6.71 2.12
CA ALA A 152 7.32 7.04 0.76
C ALA A 152 7.07 8.52 0.43
N VAL A 153 5.85 8.97 0.64
CA VAL A 153 5.40 10.34 0.32
C VAL A 153 6.05 11.39 1.21
N PRO A 154 6.03 11.30 2.56
CA PRO A 154 6.76 12.26 3.39
C PRO A 154 8.27 12.17 3.18
N GLY A 155 8.82 10.99 2.89
CA GLY A 155 10.23 10.84 2.55
C GLY A 155 10.65 11.67 1.36
N TYR A 156 9.83 11.73 0.31
CA TYR A 156 10.11 12.48 -0.90
C TYR A 156 9.70 13.97 -0.79
N TYR A 157 8.43 14.24 -0.49
CA TYR A 157 7.87 15.59 -0.57
C TYR A 157 8.16 16.47 0.67
N LEU A 158 8.53 15.87 1.79
CA LEU A 158 8.84 16.61 3.00
C LEU A 158 10.34 16.54 3.30
N TRP A 159 10.87 15.35 3.60
CA TRP A 159 12.24 15.24 4.11
C TRP A 159 13.30 15.50 3.04
N ALA A 160 13.21 14.83 1.89
CA ALA A 160 14.16 15.06 0.80
C ALA A 160 14.06 16.46 0.20
N ALA A 161 12.85 17.01 0.08
CA ALA A 161 12.64 18.40 -0.40
C ALA A 161 13.32 19.44 0.51
N ASN A 162 13.41 19.17 1.82
CA ASN A 162 14.13 20.01 2.78
C ASN A 162 15.59 19.58 3.00
N LYS A 163 16.10 18.61 2.22
CA LYS A 163 17.48 18.08 2.30
C LYS A 163 17.85 17.56 3.68
N VAL A 164 16.90 16.97 4.40
CA VAL A 164 17.10 16.36 5.71
C VAL A 164 16.76 14.87 5.69
N GLU A 165 17.50 14.12 6.49
CA GLU A 165 17.26 12.69 6.73
C GLU A 165 16.74 12.51 8.17
N PRO A 166 15.53 11.94 8.39
CA PRO A 166 14.94 11.83 9.71
C PRO A 166 15.84 11.18 10.76
N LYS A 167 16.56 10.11 10.41
CA LYS A 167 17.47 9.43 11.34
C LYS A 167 18.64 10.31 11.81
N ALA A 168 19.07 11.26 10.97
CA ALA A 168 20.11 12.20 11.29
C ALA A 168 19.56 13.47 11.95
N LEU A 169 18.32 13.84 11.64
CA LEU A 169 17.66 15.03 12.13
C LEU A 169 17.16 14.87 13.57
N PHE A 170 16.43 13.79 13.85
CA PHE A 170 15.73 13.63 15.12
C PHE A 170 16.58 12.96 16.21
N LYS A 171 16.32 13.33 17.48
CA LYS A 171 16.89 12.69 18.65
C LYS A 171 16.59 11.20 18.70
N ALA A 172 15.37 10.82 18.32
CA ALA A 172 14.92 9.44 18.24
C ALA A 172 13.86 9.30 17.14
N VAL A 173 13.91 8.19 16.40
CA VAL A 173 12.91 7.80 15.39
C VAL A 173 12.26 6.51 15.83
N ARG A 174 10.94 6.49 15.94
CA ARG A 174 10.14 5.31 16.27
C ARG A 174 9.27 4.96 15.08
N ILE A 175 9.40 3.73 14.57
CA ILE A 175 8.58 3.22 13.46
C ILE A 175 7.32 2.61 14.05
N SER A 176 6.13 3.04 13.57
CA SER A 176 4.87 2.50 14.00
C SER A 176 3.78 2.66 12.92
N ASN A 177 2.56 2.20 13.21
CA ASN A 177 1.40 2.43 12.35
C ASN A 177 0.75 3.81 12.61
N HIS A 178 -0.24 4.18 11.80
CA HIS A 178 -0.88 5.48 11.86
C HIS A 178 -1.65 5.71 13.17
N GLU A 179 -2.41 4.70 13.65
CA GLU A 179 -3.13 4.77 14.93
C GLU A 179 -2.16 5.00 16.08
N THR A 180 -1.11 4.19 16.18
CA THR A 180 -0.10 4.31 17.24
C THR A 180 0.64 5.65 17.16
N ASN A 181 0.95 6.15 15.97
CA ASN A 181 1.59 7.45 15.78
C ASN A 181 0.71 8.60 16.30
N LEU A 182 -0.59 8.60 15.98
CA LEU A 182 -1.54 9.59 16.49
C LEU A 182 -1.61 9.54 18.01
N LEU A 183 -1.83 8.34 18.58
CA LEU A 183 -1.91 8.16 20.04
C LEU A 183 -0.59 8.52 20.74
N SER A 184 0.55 8.24 20.13
CA SER A 184 1.87 8.59 20.68
C SER A 184 2.08 10.11 20.75
N VAL A 185 1.60 10.86 19.75
CA VAL A 185 1.60 12.34 19.79
C VAL A 185 0.67 12.84 20.91
N LEU A 186 -0.56 12.33 20.97
CA LEU A 186 -1.54 12.73 21.99
C LEU A 186 -1.05 12.46 23.42
N ASN A 187 -0.38 11.33 23.63
CA ASN A 187 0.15 10.88 24.92
C ASN A 187 1.58 11.38 25.20
N LYS A 188 2.12 12.32 24.42
CA LYS A 188 3.48 12.88 24.61
C LYS A 188 4.61 11.84 24.55
N GLN A 189 4.41 10.73 23.86
CA GLN A 189 5.41 9.68 23.68
C GLN A 189 6.36 9.98 22.52
N VAL A 190 5.88 10.77 21.53
CA VAL A 190 6.68 11.43 20.50
C VAL A 190 6.22 12.87 20.33
N ASP A 191 7.14 13.75 19.89
CA ASP A 191 6.86 15.17 19.72
C ASP A 191 6.19 15.47 18.38
N VAL A 192 6.60 14.76 17.34
CA VAL A 192 6.17 14.90 15.94
C VAL A 192 5.90 13.52 15.35
N ALA A 193 4.89 13.37 14.51
CA ALA A 193 4.68 12.10 13.79
C ALA A 193 4.10 12.33 12.39
N VAL A 194 4.29 11.34 11.51
CA VAL A 194 3.52 11.22 10.28
C VAL A 194 2.18 10.55 10.56
N ASN A 195 1.18 10.97 9.80
CA ASN A 195 -0.16 10.39 9.81
C ASN A 195 -0.81 10.56 8.43
N ASN A 196 -2.11 10.31 8.31
CA ASN A 196 -2.89 10.58 7.11
C ASN A 196 -4.34 10.94 7.43
N THR A 197 -5.05 11.48 6.44
CA THR A 197 -6.44 11.92 6.60
C THR A 197 -7.40 10.75 6.84
N GLU A 198 -7.14 9.57 6.30
CA GLU A 198 -7.99 8.38 6.52
C GLU A 198 -7.91 7.91 7.98
N ASN A 199 -6.71 7.90 8.57
CA ASN A 199 -6.57 7.55 9.99
C ASN A 199 -7.29 8.55 10.90
N PHE A 200 -7.36 9.84 10.55
CA PHE A 200 -8.15 10.83 11.30
C PHE A 200 -9.64 10.49 11.30
N GLU A 201 -10.17 10.05 10.15
CA GLU A 201 -11.56 9.59 10.05
C GLU A 201 -11.78 8.29 10.83
N ARG A 202 -10.84 7.34 10.76
CA ARG A 202 -10.88 6.12 11.57
C ARG A 202 -10.87 6.42 13.06
N TYR A 203 -10.01 7.36 13.49
CA TYR A 203 -9.99 7.84 14.89
C TYR A 203 -11.35 8.40 15.31
N ARG A 204 -11.98 9.20 14.45
CA ARG A 204 -13.31 9.75 14.72
C ARG A 204 -14.38 8.66 14.88
N ILE A 205 -14.37 7.64 14.02
CA ILE A 205 -15.31 6.51 14.11
C ILE A 205 -15.07 5.70 15.39
N ASN A 206 -13.82 5.41 15.71
CA ASN A 206 -13.46 4.54 16.84
C ASN A 206 -13.64 5.22 18.19
N THR A 207 -13.52 6.55 18.27
CA THR A 207 -13.50 7.29 19.56
C THR A 207 -14.59 8.35 19.70
N GLY A 208 -15.26 8.74 18.63
CA GLY A 208 -16.17 9.88 18.59
C GLY A 208 -15.48 11.26 18.61
N LYS A 209 -14.14 11.32 18.63
CA LYS A 209 -13.36 12.56 18.72
C LYS A 209 -12.83 12.96 17.35
N ASN A 210 -12.64 14.26 17.16
CA ASN A 210 -12.03 14.79 15.93
C ASN A 210 -10.53 15.03 16.16
N ALA A 211 -9.68 14.32 15.42
CA ALA A 211 -8.23 14.47 15.55
C ALA A 211 -7.73 15.91 15.29
N TYR A 212 -8.39 16.67 14.41
CA TYR A 212 -8.02 18.08 14.14
C TYR A 212 -8.18 19.02 15.35
N ASP A 213 -8.99 18.64 16.33
CA ASP A 213 -9.14 19.41 17.56
C ASP A 213 -8.00 19.13 18.55
N GLU A 214 -7.38 17.96 18.46
CA GLU A 214 -6.36 17.48 19.40
C GLU A 214 -4.92 17.63 18.87
N VAL A 215 -4.73 17.71 17.52
CA VAL A 215 -3.41 17.91 16.89
C VAL A 215 -3.41 19.12 15.96
N ARG A 216 -2.19 19.61 15.68
CA ARG A 216 -1.92 20.58 14.61
C ARG A 216 -1.24 19.86 13.47
N VAL A 217 -1.73 20.08 12.26
CA VAL A 217 -1.08 19.66 11.02
C VAL A 217 -0.07 20.73 10.63
N LEU A 218 1.20 20.35 10.55
CA LEU A 218 2.30 21.22 10.11
C LEU A 218 2.57 21.13 8.63
N TRP A 219 2.23 19.99 8.01
CA TRP A 219 2.41 19.76 6.59
C TRP A 219 1.37 18.78 6.07
N LYS A 220 0.95 18.99 4.81
CA LYS A 220 0.04 18.13 4.06
C LYS A 220 0.66 17.87 2.69
N SER A 221 0.67 16.61 2.27
CA SER A 221 1.23 16.19 0.99
C SER A 221 0.40 16.61 -0.23
N PRO A 222 0.93 16.49 -1.46
CA PRO A 222 0.11 16.28 -2.64
C PRO A 222 -0.84 15.09 -2.46
N LEU A 223 -1.90 15.02 -3.29
CA LEU A 223 -2.88 13.94 -3.26
C LEU A 223 -2.20 12.59 -3.51
N ILE A 224 -2.50 11.61 -2.67
CA ILE A 224 -2.12 10.21 -2.83
C ILE A 224 -3.33 9.49 -3.44
N PRO A 225 -3.18 8.72 -4.54
CA PRO A 225 -4.27 7.91 -5.06
C PRO A 225 -4.87 7.00 -3.99
N ALA A 226 -6.18 6.80 -4.03
CA ALA A 226 -6.90 5.94 -3.09
C ALA A 226 -6.32 4.52 -3.07
N ASP A 227 -6.41 3.86 -1.93
CA ASP A 227 -5.75 2.59 -1.68
C ASP A 227 -6.26 1.46 -2.58
N PRO A 228 -5.34 0.63 -3.13
CA PRO A 228 -5.68 -0.47 -4.02
C PRO A 228 -6.06 -1.74 -3.28
N LEU A 229 -6.91 -2.54 -3.95
CA LEU A 229 -7.11 -3.95 -3.68
C LEU A 229 -6.33 -4.78 -4.71
N VAL A 230 -5.62 -5.78 -4.21
CA VAL A 230 -4.73 -6.64 -4.98
C VAL A 230 -5.15 -8.08 -4.79
N TYR A 231 -5.17 -8.85 -5.88
CA TYR A 231 -5.26 -10.31 -5.80
C TYR A 231 -4.01 -10.95 -6.43
N ARG A 232 -3.81 -12.23 -6.17
CA ARG A 232 -2.73 -12.99 -6.82
C ARG A 232 -3.04 -13.24 -8.30
N LYS A 233 -2.01 -13.11 -9.14
CA LYS A 233 -2.10 -13.34 -10.60
C LYS A 233 -2.49 -14.76 -10.97
N ASP A 234 -2.15 -15.74 -10.12
CA ASP A 234 -2.38 -17.17 -10.35
C ASP A 234 -3.76 -17.69 -9.91
N LEU A 235 -4.65 -16.83 -9.41
CA LEU A 235 -6.06 -17.17 -9.27
C LEU A 235 -6.69 -17.42 -10.64
N SER A 236 -7.66 -18.34 -10.70
CA SER A 236 -8.38 -18.62 -11.94
C SER A 236 -9.06 -17.35 -12.49
N PRO A 237 -9.19 -17.19 -13.81
CA PRO A 237 -9.89 -16.05 -14.41
C PRO A 237 -11.32 -15.89 -13.89
N GLU A 238 -12.02 -17.01 -13.63
CA GLU A 238 -13.36 -17.01 -13.06
C GLU A 238 -13.36 -16.44 -11.65
N MET A 239 -12.44 -16.88 -10.78
CA MET A 239 -12.31 -16.38 -9.42
C MET A 239 -11.95 -14.89 -9.38
N LYS A 240 -11.00 -14.44 -10.19
CA LYS A 240 -10.65 -13.02 -10.36
C LYS A 240 -11.87 -12.18 -10.73
N LYS A 241 -12.65 -12.64 -11.72
CA LYS A 241 -13.87 -11.94 -12.15
C LYS A 241 -14.92 -11.86 -11.03
N LYS A 242 -15.15 -12.95 -10.29
CA LYS A 242 -16.09 -12.97 -9.16
C LYS A 242 -15.66 -11.99 -8.06
N ILE A 243 -14.38 -12.00 -7.69
CA ILE A 243 -13.81 -11.09 -6.68
C ILE A 243 -13.97 -9.62 -7.12
N GLN A 244 -13.55 -9.28 -8.33
CA GLN A 244 -13.66 -7.90 -8.84
C GLN A 244 -15.11 -7.45 -8.92
N THR A 245 -16.00 -8.30 -9.46
CA THR A 245 -17.43 -8.00 -9.55
C THR A 245 -18.06 -7.76 -8.17
N PHE A 246 -17.69 -8.56 -7.18
CA PHE A 246 -18.16 -8.37 -5.80
C PHE A 246 -17.77 -6.98 -5.29
N PHE A 247 -16.50 -6.63 -5.28
CA PHE A 247 -16.05 -5.35 -4.73
C PHE A 247 -16.65 -4.16 -5.51
N VAL A 248 -16.58 -4.16 -6.83
CA VAL A 248 -17.06 -3.04 -7.67
C VAL A 248 -18.56 -2.81 -7.49
N ASN A 249 -19.35 -3.85 -7.19
CA ASN A 249 -20.79 -3.75 -6.99
C ASN A 249 -21.21 -3.66 -5.52
N TYR A 250 -20.31 -3.75 -4.57
CA TYR A 250 -20.62 -3.66 -3.14
C TYR A 250 -21.21 -2.27 -2.81
N GLY A 251 -22.38 -2.25 -2.20
CA GLY A 251 -23.16 -1.04 -1.92
C GLY A 251 -24.11 -0.58 -3.06
N LYS A 252 -24.25 -1.38 -4.14
CA LYS A 252 -25.07 -0.98 -5.33
C LYS A 252 -26.25 -1.90 -5.62
N GLY A 253 -26.33 -3.09 -4.99
CA GLY A 253 -27.34 -4.10 -5.28
C GLY A 253 -28.55 -4.10 -4.33
N ALA A 254 -29.23 -5.24 -4.22
CA ALA A 254 -30.39 -5.42 -3.35
C ALA A 254 -30.07 -5.21 -1.86
N ASN A 255 -28.82 -5.44 -1.43
CA ASN A 255 -28.36 -5.26 -0.06
C ASN A 255 -27.72 -3.87 0.18
N ALA A 256 -27.87 -2.95 -0.76
CA ALA A 256 -27.13 -1.66 -0.78
C ALA A 256 -27.26 -0.86 0.53
N ALA A 257 -28.40 -0.88 1.20
CA ALA A 257 -28.60 -0.15 2.46
C ALA A 257 -27.60 -0.64 3.54
N ARG A 258 -27.58 -1.93 3.82
CA ARG A 258 -26.68 -2.56 4.79
C ARG A 258 -25.20 -2.46 4.37
N GLU A 259 -24.93 -2.68 3.07
CA GLU A 259 -23.57 -2.61 2.54
C GLU A 259 -22.98 -1.18 2.62
N LYS A 260 -23.81 -0.15 2.43
CA LYS A 260 -23.42 1.26 2.62
C LYS A 260 -23.11 1.59 4.08
N GLU A 261 -23.84 1.02 5.05
CA GLU A 261 -23.50 1.15 6.47
C GLU A 261 -22.12 0.53 6.77
N THR A 262 -21.84 -0.64 6.20
CA THR A 262 -20.53 -1.29 6.29
C THR A 262 -19.43 -0.43 5.65
N LEU A 263 -19.68 0.12 4.47
CA LEU A 263 -18.74 1.02 3.79
C LEU A 263 -18.48 2.29 4.60
N ALA A 264 -19.52 2.88 5.19
CA ALA A 264 -19.38 4.06 6.05
C ALA A 264 -18.50 3.79 7.28
N ALA A 265 -18.62 2.59 7.89
CA ALA A 265 -17.75 2.15 8.97
C ALA A 265 -16.30 1.97 8.52
N LEU A 266 -16.05 1.72 7.23
CA LEU A 266 -14.71 1.67 6.61
C LEU A 266 -14.22 3.05 6.14
N THR A 267 -15.02 4.11 6.22
CA THR A 267 -14.77 5.44 5.64
C THR A 267 -14.78 5.48 4.11
N TYR A 268 -15.55 4.59 3.48
CA TYR A 268 -15.65 4.43 2.03
C TYR A 268 -17.07 4.68 1.52
N GLN A 269 -17.20 5.04 0.24
CA GLN A 269 -18.46 4.99 -0.51
C GLN A 269 -18.60 3.69 -1.32
N GLY A 270 -17.51 2.98 -1.58
CA GLY A 270 -17.46 1.80 -2.40
C GLY A 270 -16.08 1.52 -2.98
N PHE A 271 -16.10 0.78 -4.08
CA PHE A 271 -14.89 0.41 -4.81
C PHE A 271 -15.10 0.68 -6.30
N ARG A 272 -14.02 0.98 -7.01
CA ARG A 272 -14.00 1.16 -8.47
C ARG A 272 -12.97 0.23 -9.10
N PRO A 273 -13.15 -0.17 -10.38
CA PRO A 273 -12.12 -0.90 -11.11
C PRO A 273 -10.81 -0.10 -11.11
N SER A 274 -9.70 -0.82 -10.99
CA SER A 274 -8.37 -0.25 -11.10
C SER A 274 -7.40 -1.28 -11.70
N SER A 275 -6.15 -0.89 -11.91
CA SER A 275 -5.08 -1.73 -12.42
C SER A 275 -3.72 -1.30 -11.88
N ASP A 276 -2.67 -2.02 -12.23
CA ASP A 276 -1.30 -1.67 -11.87
C ASP A 276 -0.88 -0.26 -12.35
N ALA A 277 -1.62 0.33 -13.30
CA ALA A 277 -1.39 1.71 -13.77
C ALA A 277 -1.55 2.76 -12.67
N GLN A 278 -2.41 2.52 -11.66
CA GLN A 278 -2.53 3.45 -10.53
C GLN A 278 -1.25 3.57 -9.69
N LEU A 279 -0.32 2.62 -9.83
CA LEU A 279 0.94 2.61 -9.07
C LEU A 279 2.03 3.49 -9.70
N VAL A 280 1.78 4.09 -10.88
CA VAL A 280 2.75 4.95 -11.56
C VAL A 280 3.26 6.08 -10.67
N PRO A 281 2.43 6.86 -9.94
CA PRO A 281 2.94 7.94 -9.10
C PRO A 281 3.88 7.46 -7.98
N ILE A 282 3.60 6.33 -7.35
CA ILE A 282 4.47 5.79 -6.29
C ILE A 282 5.77 5.23 -6.87
N ARG A 283 5.73 4.64 -8.07
CA ARG A 283 6.93 4.19 -8.79
C ARG A 283 7.84 5.34 -9.15
N GLN A 284 7.28 6.48 -9.59
CA GLN A 284 8.04 7.70 -9.85
C GLN A 284 8.74 8.22 -8.60
N ILE A 285 8.04 8.25 -7.44
CA ILE A 285 8.63 8.64 -6.15
C ILE A 285 9.79 7.72 -5.78
N GLU A 286 9.62 6.40 -5.85
CA GLU A 286 10.67 5.45 -5.45
C GLU A 286 11.88 5.52 -6.41
N LEU A 287 11.67 5.68 -7.72
CA LEU A 287 12.75 5.88 -8.68
C LEU A 287 13.48 7.23 -8.48
N ALA A 288 12.76 8.30 -8.15
CA ALA A 288 13.38 9.59 -7.83
C ALA A 288 14.25 9.49 -6.57
N LYS A 289 13.80 8.77 -5.55
CA LYS A 289 14.61 8.46 -4.36
C LYS A 289 15.83 7.60 -4.70
N GLU A 290 15.67 6.59 -5.54
CA GLU A 290 16.78 5.75 -6.03
C GLU A 290 17.82 6.59 -6.77
N LYS A 291 17.37 7.49 -7.66
CA LYS A 291 18.23 8.42 -8.39
C LYS A 291 19.05 9.28 -7.44
N THR A 292 18.39 9.95 -6.47
CA THR A 292 19.09 10.79 -5.48
C THR A 292 20.10 9.98 -4.68
N ARG A 293 19.77 8.76 -4.27
CA ARG A 293 20.70 7.87 -3.55
C ARG A 293 21.94 7.56 -4.39
N ILE A 294 21.77 7.26 -5.68
CA ILE A 294 22.89 6.98 -6.59
C ILE A 294 23.73 8.25 -6.78
N GLU A 295 23.10 9.43 -6.97
CA GLU A 295 23.79 10.71 -7.13
C GLU A 295 24.65 11.06 -5.91
N THR A 296 24.18 10.77 -4.72
CA THR A 296 24.88 11.09 -3.45
C THR A 296 25.81 10.01 -2.98
N ASP A 297 25.79 8.81 -3.59
CA ASP A 297 26.69 7.71 -3.20
C ASP A 297 28.13 8.01 -3.61
N THR A 298 29.00 8.14 -2.62
CA THR A 298 30.43 8.40 -2.79
C THR A 298 31.25 7.12 -2.91
N THR A 299 30.64 5.94 -2.74
CA THR A 299 31.31 4.65 -2.77
C THR A 299 31.27 3.98 -4.15
N LEU A 300 30.35 4.39 -5.02
CA LEU A 300 30.21 3.87 -6.37
C LEU A 300 31.32 4.36 -7.29
N ALA A 301 31.90 3.46 -8.08
CA ALA A 301 32.78 3.84 -9.19
C ALA A 301 32.02 4.72 -10.23
N ALA A 302 32.72 5.68 -10.83
CA ALA A 302 32.07 6.63 -11.75
C ALA A 302 31.30 5.98 -12.91
N ALA A 303 31.86 4.95 -13.53
CA ALA A 303 31.21 4.19 -14.62
C ALA A 303 29.95 3.46 -14.15
N ASP A 304 29.95 2.85 -12.95
CA ASP A 304 28.80 2.17 -12.38
C ASP A 304 27.71 3.18 -12.00
N LYS A 305 28.10 4.32 -11.47
CA LYS A 305 27.19 5.43 -11.15
C LYS A 305 26.48 5.94 -12.39
N GLU A 306 27.22 6.21 -13.46
CA GLU A 306 26.68 6.66 -14.74
C GLU A 306 25.69 5.63 -15.32
N LYS A 307 26.05 4.33 -15.36
CA LYS A 307 25.19 3.27 -15.84
C LYS A 307 23.88 3.18 -15.05
N LYS A 308 23.96 3.23 -13.69
CA LYS A 308 22.77 3.18 -12.83
C LYS A 308 21.88 4.41 -13.01
N LEU A 309 22.45 5.60 -13.14
CA LEU A 309 21.70 6.84 -13.39
C LEU A 309 21.00 6.81 -14.75
N ALA A 310 21.68 6.30 -15.79
CA ALA A 310 21.06 6.13 -17.10
C ALA A 310 19.86 5.16 -17.06
N ASP A 311 19.96 4.03 -16.34
CA ASP A 311 18.85 3.07 -16.18
C ASP A 311 17.66 3.69 -15.45
N VAL A 312 17.89 4.34 -14.30
CA VAL A 312 16.81 4.99 -13.52
C VAL A 312 16.16 6.10 -14.34
N THR A 313 16.93 6.90 -15.07
CA THR A 313 16.40 7.97 -15.91
C THR A 313 15.53 7.43 -17.04
N ARG A 314 15.95 6.33 -17.68
CA ARG A 314 15.13 5.66 -18.70
C ARG A 314 13.83 5.14 -18.11
N ARG A 315 13.86 4.47 -16.95
CA ARG A 315 12.67 3.93 -16.26
C ARG A 315 11.69 5.06 -15.85
N LEU A 316 12.19 6.20 -15.40
CA LEU A 316 11.35 7.39 -15.14
C LEU A 316 10.66 7.88 -16.40
N ALA A 317 11.40 8.03 -17.50
CA ALA A 317 10.82 8.45 -18.78
C ALA A 317 9.75 7.48 -19.33
N ASP A 318 9.93 6.18 -19.11
CA ASP A 318 8.94 5.17 -19.50
C ASP A 318 7.65 5.29 -18.63
N LEU A 319 7.77 5.57 -17.33
CA LEU A 319 6.62 5.82 -16.46
C LEU A 319 5.88 7.13 -16.82
N ASP A 320 6.60 8.18 -17.20
CA ASP A 320 6.00 9.46 -17.64
C ASP A 320 5.16 9.27 -18.91
N LYS A 321 5.67 8.47 -19.86
CA LYS A 321 4.90 8.10 -21.06
C LYS A 321 3.65 7.28 -20.71
N ALA A 322 3.77 6.31 -19.80
CA ALA A 322 2.63 5.51 -19.34
C ALA A 322 1.57 6.37 -18.64
N ALA A 323 1.98 7.31 -17.80
CA ALA A 323 1.08 8.26 -17.14
C ALA A 323 0.32 9.12 -18.15
N ALA A 324 1.01 9.68 -19.15
CA ALA A 324 0.41 10.51 -20.21
C ALA A 324 -0.63 9.74 -21.03
N ALA A 325 -0.38 8.46 -21.33
CA ALA A 325 -1.30 7.60 -22.07
C ALA A 325 -2.59 7.30 -21.29
N THR A 326 -2.51 7.22 -19.96
CA THR A 326 -3.68 6.94 -19.09
C THR A 326 -4.56 8.19 -18.91
N THR A 327 -4.02 9.39 -19.02
CA THR A 327 -4.76 10.65 -18.87
C THR A 327 -5.59 11.00 -20.12
N GLN A 328 -5.34 10.35 -21.26
CA GLN A 328 -6.04 10.59 -22.53
C GLN A 328 -7.22 9.63 -22.77
N GLN A 329 -7.47 8.69 -21.89
CA GLN A 329 -8.62 7.77 -21.90
C GLN A 329 -9.65 8.14 -20.83
#